data_aa85c108a78de7eb7ab58bf0e737a1bb
#
_entry.id   aa85c108a78de7eb7ab58bf0e737a1bb
#
_cell.length_a   1.000
_cell.length_b   1.000
_cell.length_c   1.000
_cell.angle_alpha   90.00
_cell.angle_beta   90.00
_cell.angle_gamma   90.00
#
_symmetry.space_group_name_H-M   'P 1'
#
loop_
_entity.id
_entity.type
_entity.pdbx_description
1 polymer ?
#
loop_
_entity_poly.entity_id
_entity_poly.type
_entity_poly.pdbx_seq_one_letter_code
_entity_poly.pdbx_strand_id
1 'polypeptide(L)'
;MQDGSYVVTGRALLGEDLREEDVSITVSAGIITAIEPCSERPDRWIVPAFFNAHTHLGDTVAMDLPVRGSLADLVKPPNGLKHRILAATPRDELVRGMRASIAVMLRTGTAGFADFREGGPDGVAALREAAAGLDCRPVILGRGGGEAVSDGAGISSVHDVADAEETVRQARAAGKLVAFHAGEKNPDDIDEALAFEPDLLVHCTHATDAQLRRIVDMDIPVAVCPRSNWLLGVAASPAPPPINRILELGGRFLLGTDNVMFVQPDLMQEMAFTATVYRAPPIEILRAAIAGAALAKRSGYLEIGQKARFIVIHPGKSNISFSRDIPSTIVKRVDSSDVCQNVLTLQ
;
A
#
# COMPACT_ATOMS: atom_id res chain seq x y z
N MET A 1 -13.35 16.27 27.87
CA MET A 1 -12.33 15.58 27.08
C MET A 1 -11.11 16.46 27.11
N GLN A 2 -10.03 16.03 27.79
CA GLN A 2 -8.78 16.79 27.84
C GLN A 2 -8.26 16.89 26.40
N ASP A 3 -7.95 18.11 25.99
CA ASP A 3 -7.29 18.42 24.73
C ASP A 3 -5.94 17.64 24.72
N GLY A 4 -5.91 16.49 24.06
CA GLY A 4 -4.78 15.57 24.09
C GLY A 4 -3.62 16.13 23.27
N SER A 5 -2.92 17.13 23.80
CA SER A 5 -1.66 17.62 23.23
C SER A 5 -0.50 16.83 23.82
N TYR A 6 0.42 16.39 22.96
CA TYR A 6 1.65 15.70 23.33
C TYR A 6 2.80 16.09 22.41
N VAL A 7 4.03 15.85 22.90
CA VAL A 7 5.26 16.11 22.14
C VAL A 7 6.02 14.80 21.97
N VAL A 8 6.50 14.55 20.78
CA VAL A 8 7.38 13.41 20.48
C VAL A 8 8.70 13.97 19.95
N THR A 9 9.80 13.61 20.61
CA THR A 9 11.15 14.03 20.22
C THR A 9 11.88 12.85 19.58
N GLY A 10 12.54 13.08 18.46
CA GLY A 10 13.24 12.04 17.71
C GLY A 10 14.00 12.58 16.51
N ARG A 11 14.83 11.74 15.91
CA ARG A 11 15.33 11.98 14.57
C ARG A 11 14.25 11.59 13.57
N ALA A 12 13.66 12.57 12.92
CA ALA A 12 12.52 12.41 12.04
C ALA A 12 12.92 12.42 10.57
N LEU A 13 12.15 11.69 9.75
CA LEU A 13 12.19 11.78 8.29
C LEU A 13 11.08 12.73 7.83
N LEU A 14 11.45 13.95 7.44
CA LEU A 14 10.52 15.05 7.18
C LEU A 14 10.36 15.34 5.69
N GLY A 15 9.14 15.72 5.32
CA GLY A 15 8.81 16.13 3.97
C GLY A 15 8.89 14.99 2.95
N GLU A 16 8.63 15.31 1.68
CA GLU A 16 8.63 14.34 0.58
C GLU A 16 10.04 13.81 0.26
N ASP A 17 11.05 14.63 0.51
CA ASP A 17 12.47 14.27 0.36
C ASP A 17 13.04 13.46 1.54
N LEU A 18 12.22 13.21 2.59
CA LEU A 18 12.56 12.41 3.76
C LEU A 18 13.86 12.88 4.46
N ARG A 19 14.02 14.21 4.64
CA ARG A 19 15.19 14.77 5.30
C ARG A 19 15.29 14.30 6.74
N GLU A 20 16.50 13.92 7.13
CA GLU A 20 16.80 13.53 8.52
C GLU A 20 17.05 14.77 9.37
N GLU A 21 16.19 15.03 10.36
CA GLU A 21 16.33 16.15 11.28
C GLU A 21 16.05 15.72 12.73
N ASP A 22 16.82 16.24 13.68
CA ASP A 22 16.55 16.06 15.11
C ASP A 22 15.51 17.10 15.55
N VAL A 23 14.28 16.64 15.86
CA VAL A 23 13.13 17.52 16.11
C VAL A 23 12.28 17.08 17.28
N SER A 24 11.50 18.04 17.78
CA SER A 24 10.33 17.84 18.64
C SER A 24 9.06 18.12 17.83
N ILE A 25 8.20 17.12 17.71
CA ILE A 25 6.91 17.22 17.00
C ILE A 25 5.81 17.40 18.03
N THR A 26 5.12 18.53 17.99
CA THR A 26 3.93 18.80 18.82
C THR A 26 2.69 18.36 18.06
N VAL A 27 1.88 17.53 18.72
CA VAL A 27 0.59 17.05 18.22
C VAL A 27 -0.52 17.57 19.12
N SER A 28 -1.56 18.17 18.54
CA SER A 28 -2.77 18.60 19.25
C SER A 28 -4.00 18.14 18.46
N ALA A 29 -4.95 17.54 19.14
CA ALA A 29 -6.16 16.96 18.52
C ALA A 29 -5.85 16.05 17.31
N GLY A 30 -4.74 15.30 17.38
CA GLY A 30 -4.30 14.38 16.31
C GLY A 30 -3.71 15.05 15.07
N ILE A 31 -3.41 16.35 15.13
CA ILE A 31 -2.78 17.14 14.06
C ILE A 31 -1.38 17.58 14.50
N ILE A 32 -0.41 17.53 13.59
CA ILE A 32 0.92 18.08 13.82
C ILE A 32 0.80 19.61 13.81
N THR A 33 1.02 20.26 14.95
CA THR A 33 0.89 21.71 15.10
C THR A 33 2.21 22.45 15.08
N ALA A 34 3.32 21.77 15.42
CA ALA A 34 4.67 22.32 15.32
C ALA A 34 5.68 21.21 15.06
N ILE A 35 6.76 21.57 14.37
CA ILE A 35 7.99 20.77 14.21
C ILE A 35 9.14 21.72 14.49
N GLU A 36 9.85 21.51 15.59
CA GLU A 36 10.91 22.41 16.07
C GLU A 36 12.23 21.66 16.21
N PRO A 37 13.35 22.28 15.86
CA PRO A 37 14.67 21.66 16.06
C PRO A 37 14.87 21.25 17.52
N CYS A 38 15.45 20.07 17.74
CA CYS A 38 15.83 19.58 19.05
C CYS A 38 17.36 19.67 19.21
N SER A 39 17.82 20.28 20.33
CA SER A 39 19.26 20.42 20.62
C SER A 39 19.89 19.15 21.23
N GLU A 40 19.08 18.25 21.78
CA GLU A 40 19.54 16.99 22.34
C GLU A 40 19.51 15.91 21.25
N ARG A 41 20.55 15.07 21.22
CA ARG A 41 20.59 13.93 20.30
C ARG A 41 19.55 12.89 20.72
N PRO A 42 18.47 12.70 19.96
CA PRO A 42 17.42 11.79 20.36
C PRO A 42 17.84 10.33 20.16
N ASP A 43 17.26 9.46 20.99
CA ASP A 43 17.45 8.01 20.95
C ASP A 43 16.38 7.27 20.12
N ARG A 44 15.55 8.00 19.40
CA ARG A 44 14.39 7.49 18.66
C ARG A 44 14.39 8.01 17.23
N TRP A 45 13.80 7.19 16.34
CA TRP A 45 13.50 7.63 14.98
C TRP A 45 11.99 7.83 14.83
N ILE A 46 11.59 8.89 14.15
CA ILE A 46 10.19 9.18 13.81
C ILE A 46 10.04 9.05 12.31
N VAL A 47 9.22 8.10 11.88
CA VAL A 47 9.07 7.74 10.47
C VAL A 47 7.61 7.91 10.08
N PRO A 48 7.31 8.54 8.93
CA PRO A 48 5.95 8.57 8.41
C PRO A 48 5.32 7.18 8.38
N ALA A 49 4.05 7.07 8.74
CA ALA A 49 3.35 5.80 8.63
C ALA A 49 3.20 5.35 7.18
N PHE A 50 3.22 4.05 6.96
CA PHE A 50 3.15 3.47 5.62
C PHE A 50 1.73 3.44 5.07
N PHE A 51 1.63 3.34 3.75
CA PHE A 51 0.39 3.14 3.01
C PHE A 51 0.55 1.97 2.03
N ASN A 52 -0.23 0.92 2.21
CA ASN A 52 -0.22 -0.24 1.34
C ASN A 52 -1.06 0.05 0.08
N ALA A 53 -0.40 0.29 -1.04
CA ALA A 53 -1.04 0.80 -2.25
C ALA A 53 -1.90 -0.23 -3.01
N HIS A 54 -1.82 -1.51 -2.64
CA HIS A 54 -2.63 -2.56 -3.25
C HIS A 54 -2.80 -3.77 -2.34
N THR A 55 -4.05 -4.11 -2.04
CA THR A 55 -4.43 -5.29 -1.25
C THR A 55 -5.71 -5.95 -1.75
N HIS A 56 -5.89 -7.22 -1.34
CA HIS A 56 -7.12 -7.97 -1.39
C HIS A 56 -7.39 -8.58 0.00
N LEU A 57 -7.87 -7.77 0.94
CA LEU A 57 -8.00 -8.20 2.35
C LEU A 57 -9.05 -9.30 2.57
N GLY A 58 -10.02 -9.44 1.68
CA GLY A 58 -10.98 -10.54 1.75
C GLY A 58 -10.33 -11.91 1.67
N ASP A 59 -9.18 -12.00 1.03
CA ASP A 59 -8.45 -13.25 0.82
C ASP A 59 -7.88 -13.83 2.12
N THR A 60 -7.94 -13.10 3.24
CA THR A 60 -7.50 -13.59 4.56
C THR A 60 -8.15 -14.93 4.93
N VAL A 61 -9.40 -15.15 4.51
CA VAL A 61 -10.12 -16.42 4.77
C VAL A 61 -9.59 -17.59 3.95
N ALA A 62 -8.73 -17.34 2.99
CA ALA A 62 -8.10 -18.33 2.11
C ALA A 62 -6.59 -18.50 2.38
N MET A 63 -6.11 -18.04 3.55
CA MET A 63 -4.69 -18.02 3.89
C MET A 63 -4.03 -19.40 3.76
N ASP A 64 -2.83 -19.42 3.20
CA ASP A 64 -1.95 -20.57 3.07
C ASP A 64 -2.53 -21.77 2.28
N LEU A 65 -3.50 -21.50 1.41
CA LEU A 65 -3.95 -22.53 0.47
C LEU A 65 -2.81 -22.93 -0.48
N PRO A 66 -2.71 -24.22 -0.84
CA PRO A 66 -1.65 -24.66 -1.73
C PRO A 66 -1.68 -23.91 -3.07
N VAL A 67 -0.59 -23.24 -3.42
CA VAL A 67 -0.41 -22.61 -4.73
C VAL A 67 -0.17 -23.71 -5.76
N ARG A 68 -1.26 -24.20 -6.39
CA ARG A 68 -1.22 -25.20 -7.45
C ARG A 68 -2.08 -24.74 -8.61
N GLY A 69 -1.51 -24.73 -9.79
CA GLY A 69 -2.18 -24.27 -11.01
C GLY A 69 -1.61 -22.95 -11.52
N SER A 70 -2.23 -22.43 -12.55
CA SER A 70 -1.88 -21.13 -13.14
C SER A 70 -2.44 -19.97 -12.30
N LEU A 71 -1.93 -18.77 -12.55
CA LEU A 71 -2.49 -17.54 -11.97
C LEU A 71 -4.02 -17.47 -12.18
N ALA A 72 -4.49 -17.87 -13.38
CA ALA A 72 -5.91 -17.88 -13.71
C ALA A 72 -6.71 -18.85 -12.83
N ASP A 73 -6.16 -20.04 -12.53
CA ASP A 73 -6.82 -21.03 -11.67
C ASP A 73 -6.95 -20.56 -10.22
N LEU A 74 -6.05 -19.69 -9.78
CA LEU A 74 -5.96 -19.21 -8.40
C LEU A 74 -6.78 -17.94 -8.18
N VAL A 75 -6.57 -16.90 -8.98
CA VAL A 75 -7.06 -15.54 -8.65
C VAL A 75 -7.94 -14.88 -9.71
N LYS A 76 -8.04 -15.45 -10.94
CA LYS A 76 -8.80 -14.79 -12.02
C LYS A 76 -10.31 -14.87 -11.79
N PRO A 77 -11.04 -13.73 -11.88
CA PRO A 77 -12.50 -13.73 -11.85
C PRO A 77 -13.11 -14.46 -13.07
N PRO A 78 -14.32 -15.04 -12.95
CA PRO A 78 -15.08 -15.28 -11.73
C PRO A 78 -14.78 -16.63 -11.08
N ASN A 79 -14.02 -17.51 -11.72
CA ASN A 79 -13.93 -18.93 -11.39
C ASN A 79 -12.65 -19.35 -10.64
N GLY A 80 -11.69 -18.46 -10.47
CA GLY A 80 -10.48 -18.74 -9.70
C GLY A 80 -10.80 -19.22 -8.28
N LEU A 81 -9.91 -20.04 -7.71
CA LEU A 81 -10.07 -20.62 -6.38
C LEU A 81 -10.46 -19.56 -5.33
N LYS A 82 -9.78 -18.40 -5.35
CA LYS A 82 -10.08 -17.23 -4.54
C LYS A 82 -11.57 -16.87 -4.56
N HIS A 83 -12.14 -16.67 -5.75
CA HIS A 83 -13.53 -16.21 -5.89
C HIS A 83 -14.55 -17.23 -5.39
N ARG A 84 -14.27 -18.53 -5.58
CA ARG A 84 -15.12 -19.62 -5.05
C ARG A 84 -15.14 -19.64 -3.53
N ILE A 85 -13.97 -19.42 -2.90
CA ILE A 85 -13.85 -19.38 -1.44
C ILE A 85 -14.57 -18.15 -0.90
N LEU A 86 -14.31 -16.97 -1.45
CA LEU A 86 -14.95 -15.73 -1.02
C LEU A 86 -16.48 -15.83 -1.09
N ALA A 87 -17.02 -16.43 -2.17
CA ALA A 87 -18.45 -16.62 -2.36
C ALA A 87 -19.05 -17.63 -1.37
N ALA A 88 -18.28 -18.60 -0.90
CA ALA A 88 -18.72 -19.63 0.04
C ALA A 88 -18.54 -19.23 1.52
N THR A 89 -17.76 -18.18 1.80
CA THR A 89 -17.43 -17.77 3.17
C THR A 89 -18.56 -16.89 3.75
N PRO A 90 -19.03 -17.19 4.98
CA PRO A 90 -20.00 -16.33 5.67
C PRO A 90 -19.48 -14.90 5.85
N ARG A 91 -20.39 -13.92 5.74
CA ARG A 91 -20.06 -12.50 5.80
C ARG A 91 -19.30 -12.11 7.09
N ASP A 92 -19.72 -12.63 8.24
CA ASP A 92 -19.09 -12.35 9.54
C ASP A 92 -17.65 -12.88 9.61
N GLU A 93 -17.35 -13.99 8.94
CA GLU A 93 -16.00 -14.54 8.83
C GLU A 93 -15.13 -13.68 7.91
N LEU A 94 -15.66 -13.20 6.78
CA LEU A 94 -14.98 -12.23 5.91
C LEU A 94 -14.62 -10.95 6.67
N VAL A 95 -15.57 -10.40 7.45
CA VAL A 95 -15.34 -9.20 8.28
C VAL A 95 -14.24 -9.45 9.31
N ARG A 96 -14.30 -10.58 10.03
CA ARG A 96 -13.26 -10.93 11.03
C ARG A 96 -11.88 -11.11 10.38
N GLY A 97 -11.80 -11.77 9.23
CA GLY A 97 -10.56 -11.96 8.49
C GLY A 97 -9.94 -10.63 8.04
N MET A 98 -10.73 -9.78 7.38
CA MET A 98 -10.26 -8.45 6.97
C MET A 98 -9.81 -7.60 8.16
N ARG A 99 -10.57 -7.61 9.27
CA ARG A 99 -10.20 -6.88 10.48
C ARG A 99 -8.87 -7.37 11.07
N ALA A 100 -8.63 -8.69 11.07
CA ALA A 100 -7.36 -9.26 11.54
C ALA A 100 -6.18 -8.79 10.68
N SER A 101 -6.34 -8.74 9.35
CA SER A 101 -5.31 -8.23 8.44
C SER A 101 -5.07 -6.73 8.61
N ILE A 102 -6.12 -5.92 8.82
CA ILE A 102 -5.97 -4.50 9.16
C ILE A 102 -5.18 -4.34 10.48
N ALA A 103 -5.45 -5.16 11.49
CA ALA A 103 -4.71 -5.12 12.75
C ALA A 103 -3.22 -5.49 12.56
N VAL A 104 -2.89 -6.40 11.65
CA VAL A 104 -1.49 -6.68 11.26
C VAL A 104 -0.86 -5.44 10.63
N MET A 105 -1.51 -4.83 9.66
CA MET A 105 -1.02 -3.61 9.01
C MET A 105 -0.73 -2.49 10.02
N LEU A 106 -1.68 -2.23 10.93
CA LEU A 106 -1.50 -1.21 11.97
C LEU A 106 -0.29 -1.51 12.87
N ARG A 107 -0.12 -2.77 13.30
CA ARG A 107 1.04 -3.18 14.13
C ARG A 107 2.37 -2.99 13.42
N THR A 108 2.42 -3.16 12.12
CA THR A 108 3.62 -2.99 11.29
C THR A 108 3.76 -1.60 10.68
N GLY A 109 3.04 -0.60 11.24
CA GLY A 109 3.21 0.81 10.89
C GLY A 109 2.44 1.28 9.66
N THR A 110 1.56 0.45 9.10
CA THR A 110 0.75 0.82 7.93
C THR A 110 -0.56 1.44 8.38
N ALA A 111 -0.75 2.75 8.11
CA ALA A 111 -1.91 3.54 8.54
C ALA A 111 -3.03 3.66 7.51
N GLY A 112 -2.77 3.24 6.28
CA GLY A 112 -3.76 3.27 5.20
C GLY A 112 -3.45 2.23 4.14
N PHE A 113 -4.45 1.95 3.33
CA PHE A 113 -4.33 0.95 2.26
C PHE A 113 -5.35 1.19 1.15
N ALA A 114 -5.05 0.72 -0.05
CA ALA A 114 -5.99 0.58 -1.15
C ALA A 114 -6.38 -0.89 -1.30
N ASP A 115 -7.68 -1.19 -1.29
CA ASP A 115 -8.19 -2.56 -1.41
C ASP A 115 -9.11 -2.69 -2.62
N PHE A 116 -8.77 -3.61 -3.51
CA PHE A 116 -9.61 -3.99 -4.64
C PHE A 116 -10.68 -4.97 -4.16
N ARG A 117 -11.89 -4.42 -3.90
CA ARG A 117 -12.89 -5.12 -3.13
C ARG A 117 -13.89 -5.88 -4.00
N GLU A 118 -13.80 -7.21 -3.92
CA GLU A 118 -14.77 -8.14 -4.48
C GLU A 118 -16.08 -8.16 -3.68
N GLY A 119 -17.12 -8.77 -4.26
CA GLY A 119 -18.41 -8.98 -3.60
C GLY A 119 -19.40 -7.81 -3.73
N GLY A 120 -19.15 -6.89 -4.68
CA GLY A 120 -20.08 -5.79 -4.96
C GLY A 120 -20.30 -4.86 -3.77
N PRO A 121 -21.51 -4.27 -3.65
CA PRO A 121 -21.85 -3.38 -2.53
C PRO A 121 -21.71 -4.03 -1.16
N ASP A 122 -22.04 -5.32 -1.03
CA ASP A 122 -21.93 -6.05 0.23
C ASP A 122 -20.48 -6.27 0.64
N GLY A 123 -19.59 -6.53 -0.32
CA GLY A 123 -18.14 -6.61 -0.06
C GLY A 123 -17.56 -5.29 0.42
N VAL A 124 -17.99 -4.17 -0.17
CA VAL A 124 -17.61 -2.81 0.29
C VAL A 124 -18.11 -2.56 1.70
N ALA A 125 -19.36 -2.91 2.00
CA ALA A 125 -19.95 -2.76 3.33
C ALA A 125 -19.21 -3.62 4.38
N ALA A 126 -18.83 -4.85 4.02
CA ALA A 126 -18.08 -5.75 4.90
C ALA A 126 -16.68 -5.18 5.24
N LEU A 127 -15.98 -4.60 4.26
CA LEU A 127 -14.67 -3.99 4.52
C LEU A 127 -14.79 -2.73 5.38
N ARG A 128 -15.81 -1.90 5.18
CA ARG A 128 -16.08 -0.75 6.05
C ARG A 128 -16.35 -1.16 7.49
N GLU A 129 -17.12 -2.24 7.68
CA GLU A 129 -17.36 -2.81 9.01
C GLU A 129 -16.07 -3.34 9.64
N ALA A 130 -15.23 -4.05 8.86
CA ALA A 130 -13.95 -4.54 9.34
C ALA A 130 -13.00 -3.41 9.79
N ALA A 131 -13.03 -2.27 9.12
CA ALA A 131 -12.22 -1.09 9.44
C ALA A 131 -12.83 -0.21 10.54
N ALA A 132 -14.10 -0.40 10.91
CA ALA A 132 -14.78 0.46 11.87
C ALA A 132 -14.11 0.47 13.25
N GLY A 133 -13.86 1.68 13.79
CA GLY A 133 -13.20 1.88 15.09
C GLY A 133 -11.70 1.64 15.09
N LEU A 134 -11.08 1.38 13.92
CA LEU A 134 -9.63 1.32 13.77
C LEU A 134 -9.11 2.63 13.17
N ASP A 135 -7.97 3.13 13.66
CA ASP A 135 -7.36 4.35 13.08
C ASP A 135 -6.59 4.01 11.80
N CYS A 136 -7.30 3.54 10.80
CA CYS A 136 -6.78 3.29 9.47
C CYS A 136 -7.52 4.12 8.40
N ARG A 137 -6.92 4.25 7.23
CA ARG A 137 -7.51 4.94 6.09
C ARG A 137 -7.64 3.99 4.89
N PRO A 138 -8.74 3.25 4.77
CA PRO A 138 -9.01 2.47 3.58
C PRO A 138 -9.34 3.40 2.39
N VAL A 139 -8.83 3.06 1.21
CA VAL A 139 -9.31 3.48 -0.10
C VAL A 139 -9.90 2.24 -0.73
N ILE A 140 -11.21 2.21 -0.88
CA ILE A 140 -11.91 1.03 -1.36
C ILE A 140 -12.18 1.20 -2.86
N LEU A 141 -11.60 0.31 -3.65
CA LEU A 141 -11.78 0.25 -5.09
C LEU A 141 -12.74 -0.92 -5.40
N GLY A 142 -14.02 -0.60 -5.54
CA GLY A 142 -15.07 -1.59 -5.69
C GLY A 142 -15.05 -2.28 -7.04
N ARG A 143 -15.66 -3.48 -7.09
CA ARG A 143 -15.88 -4.33 -8.27
C ARG A 143 -17.30 -4.85 -8.28
N GLY A 144 -17.82 -5.17 -9.47
CA GLY A 144 -19.11 -5.87 -9.61
C GLY A 144 -20.28 -5.11 -9.02
N GLY A 145 -20.40 -3.79 -9.27
CA GLY A 145 -21.39 -2.90 -8.71
C GLY A 145 -20.95 -2.19 -7.42
N GLY A 146 -19.87 -2.62 -6.79
CA GLY A 146 -19.29 -1.99 -5.61
C GLY A 146 -18.71 -0.61 -5.88
N GLU A 147 -18.35 -0.28 -7.11
CA GLU A 147 -17.85 1.01 -7.60
C GLU A 147 -18.80 2.15 -7.25
N ALA A 148 -20.11 1.88 -7.34
CA ALA A 148 -21.15 2.87 -7.06
C ALA A 148 -21.12 3.38 -5.61
N VAL A 149 -20.70 2.55 -4.67
CA VAL A 149 -20.73 2.84 -3.22
C VAL A 149 -19.34 2.96 -2.57
N SER A 150 -18.26 2.90 -3.35
CA SER A 150 -16.87 2.95 -2.87
C SER A 150 -16.13 4.24 -3.28
N ASP A 151 -14.84 4.32 -2.98
CA ASP A 151 -13.99 5.47 -3.30
C ASP A 151 -13.55 5.48 -4.76
N GLY A 152 -13.65 4.34 -5.46
CA GLY A 152 -13.25 4.20 -6.85
C GLY A 152 -13.61 2.85 -7.47
N ALA A 153 -13.29 2.71 -8.75
CA ALA A 153 -13.39 1.47 -9.50
C ALA A 153 -12.05 0.73 -9.51
N GLY A 154 -12.05 -0.54 -9.12
CA GLY A 154 -10.90 -1.43 -9.16
C GLY A 154 -11.07 -2.47 -10.25
N ILE A 155 -10.47 -2.27 -11.41
CA ILE A 155 -10.65 -3.12 -12.60
C ILE A 155 -9.57 -4.20 -12.64
N SER A 156 -9.96 -5.47 -12.81
CA SER A 156 -9.02 -6.60 -12.80
C SER A 156 -8.13 -6.65 -14.03
N SER A 157 -8.67 -6.36 -15.19
CA SER A 157 -8.00 -6.16 -16.48
C SER A 157 -9.07 -5.63 -17.43
N VAL A 158 -8.68 -4.89 -18.44
CA VAL A 158 -9.60 -4.44 -19.52
C VAL A 158 -10.26 -5.64 -20.20
N HIS A 159 -9.58 -6.78 -20.26
CA HIS A 159 -10.07 -8.00 -20.90
C HIS A 159 -11.00 -8.85 -20.02
N ASP A 160 -11.08 -8.56 -18.72
CA ASP A 160 -11.86 -9.35 -17.75
C ASP A 160 -13.18 -8.68 -17.35
N VAL A 161 -13.41 -7.43 -17.74
CA VAL A 161 -14.61 -6.64 -17.43
C VAL A 161 -15.37 -6.34 -18.71
N ALA A 162 -16.60 -6.85 -18.81
CA ALA A 162 -17.41 -6.76 -20.04
C ALA A 162 -17.74 -5.32 -20.46
N ASP A 163 -17.68 -4.35 -19.54
CA ASP A 163 -18.04 -2.94 -19.76
C ASP A 163 -17.13 -2.02 -18.96
N ALA A 164 -15.80 -2.12 -19.23
CA ALA A 164 -14.81 -1.28 -18.57
C ALA A 164 -15.03 0.20 -18.88
N GLU A 165 -15.43 0.54 -20.12
CA GLU A 165 -15.67 1.91 -20.55
C GLU A 165 -16.80 2.58 -19.75
N GLU A 166 -17.93 1.90 -19.59
CA GLU A 166 -19.05 2.42 -18.82
C GLU A 166 -18.71 2.54 -17.33
N THR A 167 -18.00 1.55 -16.76
CA THR A 167 -17.53 1.59 -15.38
C THR A 167 -16.62 2.80 -15.13
N VAL A 168 -15.65 3.03 -16.01
CA VAL A 168 -14.74 4.19 -15.94
C VAL A 168 -15.50 5.51 -16.09
N ARG A 169 -16.41 5.59 -17.08
CA ARG A 169 -17.22 6.79 -17.31
C ARG A 169 -18.04 7.16 -16.08
N GLN A 170 -18.68 6.17 -15.43
CA GLN A 170 -19.46 6.39 -14.21
C GLN A 170 -18.58 6.82 -13.03
N ALA A 171 -17.44 6.17 -12.84
CA ALA A 171 -16.49 6.53 -11.78
C ALA A 171 -15.97 7.97 -11.97
N ARG A 172 -15.58 8.34 -13.20
CA ARG A 172 -15.12 9.69 -13.53
C ARG A 172 -16.21 10.75 -13.32
N ALA A 173 -17.45 10.48 -13.77
CA ALA A 173 -18.59 11.37 -13.56
C ALA A 173 -18.88 11.62 -12.07
N ALA A 174 -18.56 10.65 -11.21
CA ALA A 174 -18.69 10.75 -9.75
C ALA A 174 -17.45 11.30 -9.04
N GLY A 175 -16.40 11.71 -9.76
CA GLY A 175 -15.13 12.20 -9.20
C GLY A 175 -14.34 11.15 -8.39
N LYS A 176 -14.54 9.88 -8.73
CA LYS A 176 -13.94 8.72 -8.07
C LYS A 176 -12.67 8.26 -8.76
N LEU A 177 -11.84 7.51 -8.03
CA LEU A 177 -10.62 6.90 -8.55
C LEU A 177 -10.92 5.79 -9.56
N VAL A 178 -10.01 5.62 -10.51
CA VAL A 178 -10.01 4.51 -11.47
C VAL A 178 -8.64 3.84 -11.40
N ALA A 179 -8.63 2.56 -11.08
CA ALA A 179 -7.40 1.77 -10.97
C ALA A 179 -7.54 0.45 -11.74
N PHE A 180 -6.46 0.07 -12.43
CA PHE A 180 -6.40 -1.15 -13.23
C PHE A 180 -5.28 -2.06 -12.80
N HIS A 181 -5.55 -3.38 -12.77
CA HIS A 181 -4.47 -4.36 -12.94
C HIS A 181 -4.12 -4.38 -14.41
N ALA A 182 -2.84 -4.24 -14.71
CA ALA A 182 -2.33 -4.29 -16.08
C ALA A 182 -0.91 -4.84 -16.10
N GLY A 183 -0.56 -5.55 -17.14
CA GLY A 183 0.80 -6.06 -17.36
C GLY A 183 1.25 -7.09 -16.31
N GLU A 184 0.34 -7.77 -15.64
CA GLU A 184 0.68 -8.78 -14.64
C GLU A 184 1.22 -10.04 -15.31
N LYS A 185 0.53 -10.57 -16.30
CA LYS A 185 0.87 -11.80 -17.00
C LYS A 185 1.71 -11.57 -18.26
N ASN A 186 1.39 -10.55 -19.01
CA ASN A 186 2.02 -10.12 -20.25
C ASN A 186 1.71 -8.63 -20.47
N PRO A 187 2.33 -7.92 -21.44
CA PRO A 187 2.14 -6.49 -21.64
C PRO A 187 0.87 -6.10 -22.40
N ASP A 188 0.03 -7.04 -22.82
CA ASP A 188 -0.96 -6.83 -23.88
C ASP A 188 -2.08 -5.87 -23.50
N ASP A 189 -2.46 -5.80 -22.20
CA ASP A 189 -3.55 -4.97 -21.70
C ASP A 189 -3.13 -3.57 -21.20
N ILE A 190 -1.82 -3.29 -21.16
CA ILE A 190 -1.32 -2.01 -20.61
C ILE A 190 -1.75 -0.82 -21.45
N ASP A 191 -1.61 -0.91 -22.78
CA ASP A 191 -1.92 0.21 -23.69
C ASP A 191 -3.42 0.53 -23.68
N GLU A 192 -4.27 -0.49 -23.56
CA GLU A 192 -5.72 -0.31 -23.42
C GLU A 192 -6.08 0.31 -22.06
N ALA A 193 -5.44 -0.13 -20.98
CA ALA A 193 -5.63 0.48 -19.65
C ALA A 193 -5.20 1.95 -19.62
N LEU A 194 -4.08 2.30 -20.29
CA LEU A 194 -3.60 3.68 -20.41
C LEU A 194 -4.55 4.60 -21.20
N ALA A 195 -5.34 4.05 -22.13
CA ALA A 195 -6.34 4.83 -22.87
C ALA A 195 -7.46 5.37 -21.95
N PHE A 196 -7.66 4.79 -20.78
CA PHE A 196 -8.60 5.26 -19.75
C PHE A 196 -8.00 6.29 -18.79
N GLU A 197 -6.74 6.67 -18.92
CA GLU A 197 -6.03 7.62 -18.07
C GLU A 197 -6.22 7.27 -16.56
N PRO A 198 -5.82 6.07 -16.09
CA PRO A 198 -6.09 5.63 -14.72
C PRO A 198 -5.33 6.45 -13.68
N ASP A 199 -5.87 6.53 -12.46
CA ASP A 199 -5.20 7.14 -11.30
C ASP A 199 -4.15 6.21 -10.68
N LEU A 200 -4.21 4.92 -10.99
CA LEU A 200 -3.30 3.88 -10.50
C LEU A 200 -3.26 2.71 -11.47
N LEU A 201 -2.07 2.27 -11.80
CA LEU A 201 -1.83 0.94 -12.37
C LEU A 201 -1.27 0.00 -11.30
N VAL A 202 -1.66 -1.27 -11.35
CA VAL A 202 -1.12 -2.31 -10.47
C VAL A 202 -0.32 -3.31 -11.30
N HIS A 203 0.78 -3.78 -10.74
CA HIS A 203 1.76 -4.70 -11.32
C HIS A 203 2.65 -4.09 -12.38
N CYS A 204 2.20 -3.91 -13.60
CA CYS A 204 3.02 -3.57 -14.76
C CYS A 204 4.29 -4.44 -14.87
N THR A 205 4.21 -5.69 -14.40
CA THR A 205 5.35 -6.61 -14.24
C THR A 205 6.07 -6.86 -15.55
N HIS A 206 5.30 -6.96 -16.64
CA HIS A 206 5.80 -7.25 -17.99
C HIS A 206 5.74 -6.04 -18.93
N ALA A 207 5.66 -4.83 -18.39
CA ALA A 207 5.61 -3.62 -19.21
C ALA A 207 6.85 -3.48 -20.09
N THR A 208 6.65 -3.14 -21.36
CA THR A 208 7.71 -2.79 -22.28
C THR A 208 8.29 -1.40 -21.96
N ASP A 209 9.50 -1.11 -22.45
CA ASP A 209 10.13 0.20 -22.25
C ASP A 209 9.28 1.35 -22.84
N ALA A 210 8.60 1.12 -23.95
CA ALA A 210 7.70 2.10 -24.57
C ALA A 210 6.47 2.37 -23.66
N GLN A 211 5.89 1.33 -23.08
CA GLN A 211 4.77 1.47 -22.15
C GLN A 211 5.18 2.17 -20.86
N LEU A 212 6.37 1.84 -20.32
CA LEU A 212 6.90 2.53 -19.14
C LEU A 212 7.11 4.02 -19.38
N ARG A 213 7.62 4.42 -20.54
CA ARG A 213 7.74 5.84 -20.91
C ARG A 213 6.38 6.52 -20.92
N ARG A 214 5.37 5.90 -21.53
CA ARG A 214 4.00 6.44 -21.54
C ARG A 214 3.41 6.59 -20.14
N ILE A 215 3.59 5.57 -19.29
CA ILE A 215 3.14 5.60 -17.88
C ILE A 215 3.78 6.79 -17.16
N VAL A 216 5.10 7.00 -17.33
CA VAL A 216 5.84 8.11 -16.72
C VAL A 216 5.43 9.45 -17.29
N ASP A 217 5.29 9.56 -18.60
CA ASP A 217 4.87 10.81 -19.30
C ASP A 217 3.44 11.24 -18.86
N MET A 218 2.59 10.28 -18.52
CA MET A 218 1.24 10.53 -18.00
C MET A 218 1.20 10.72 -16.47
N ASP A 219 2.34 10.67 -15.78
CA ASP A 219 2.49 10.76 -14.32
C ASP A 219 1.62 9.74 -13.54
N ILE A 220 1.39 8.55 -14.10
CA ILE A 220 0.60 7.50 -13.48
C ILE A 220 1.46 6.68 -12.53
N PRO A 221 1.14 6.61 -11.22
CA PRO A 221 1.87 5.75 -10.29
C PRO A 221 1.59 4.27 -10.54
N VAL A 222 2.60 3.43 -10.32
CA VAL A 222 2.50 1.96 -10.45
C VAL A 222 2.64 1.32 -9.09
N ALA A 223 1.62 0.62 -8.60
CA ALA A 223 1.71 -0.22 -7.41
C ALA A 223 2.36 -1.56 -7.78
N VAL A 224 3.55 -1.82 -7.27
CA VAL A 224 4.25 -3.10 -7.44
C VAL A 224 4.09 -3.97 -6.20
N CYS A 225 3.96 -5.29 -6.41
CA CYS A 225 3.72 -6.26 -5.36
C CYS A 225 4.77 -7.40 -5.43
N PRO A 226 6.05 -7.09 -5.12
CA PRO A 226 7.17 -7.99 -5.36
C PRO A 226 7.02 -9.39 -4.78
N ARG A 227 6.62 -9.53 -3.50
CA ARG A 227 6.50 -10.85 -2.85
C ARG A 227 5.39 -11.70 -3.47
N SER A 228 4.21 -11.11 -3.71
CA SER A 228 3.10 -11.81 -4.37
C SER A 228 3.49 -12.26 -5.77
N ASN A 229 4.09 -11.38 -6.57
CA ASN A 229 4.53 -11.70 -7.93
C ASN A 229 5.55 -12.85 -7.98
N TRP A 230 6.48 -12.90 -7.02
CA TRP A 230 7.44 -13.99 -6.93
C TRP A 230 6.79 -15.30 -6.52
N LEU A 231 5.91 -15.28 -5.51
CA LEU A 231 5.23 -16.47 -5.02
C LEU A 231 4.32 -17.08 -6.08
N LEU A 232 3.63 -16.25 -6.85
CA LEU A 232 2.73 -16.67 -7.93
C LEU A 232 3.47 -17.03 -9.24
N GLY A 233 4.80 -16.87 -9.28
CA GLY A 233 5.60 -17.15 -10.47
C GLY A 233 5.39 -16.17 -11.62
N VAL A 234 4.76 -15.03 -11.35
CA VAL A 234 4.62 -13.90 -12.29
C VAL A 234 5.98 -13.25 -12.54
N ALA A 235 6.81 -13.14 -11.51
CA ALA A 235 8.20 -12.74 -11.60
C ALA A 235 9.10 -13.94 -11.26
N ALA A 236 10.06 -14.22 -12.14
CA ALA A 236 11.04 -15.31 -11.98
C ALA A 236 12.50 -14.80 -11.98
N SER A 237 12.70 -13.49 -12.01
CA SER A 237 14.00 -12.84 -11.98
C SER A 237 13.88 -11.43 -11.41
N PRO A 238 15.01 -10.75 -11.05
CA PRO A 238 14.97 -9.36 -10.56
C PRO A 238 14.63 -8.31 -11.63
N ALA A 239 14.43 -8.69 -12.90
CA ALA A 239 14.10 -7.75 -13.95
C ALA A 239 12.62 -7.31 -13.93
N PRO A 240 11.62 -8.21 -13.79
CA PRO A 240 10.23 -7.82 -13.58
C PRO A 240 9.86 -7.91 -12.09
N PRO A 241 9.05 -7.00 -11.52
CA PRO A 241 8.61 -5.75 -12.13
C PRO A 241 9.76 -4.77 -12.36
N PRO A 242 9.66 -3.87 -13.35
CA PRO A 242 10.76 -3.03 -13.80
C PRO A 242 10.98 -1.80 -12.90
N ILE A 243 11.11 -1.99 -11.58
CA ILE A 243 11.21 -0.94 -10.56
C ILE A 243 12.33 0.05 -10.87
N ASN A 244 13.54 -0.47 -11.13
CA ASN A 244 14.70 0.39 -11.43
C ASN A 244 14.49 1.17 -12.72
N ARG A 245 13.84 0.55 -13.73
CA ARG A 245 13.58 1.23 -14.99
C ARG A 245 12.54 2.35 -14.85
N ILE A 246 11.53 2.17 -14.03
CA ILE A 246 10.57 3.25 -13.67
C ILE A 246 11.33 4.44 -13.06
N LEU A 247 12.22 4.18 -12.11
CA LEU A 247 13.04 5.23 -11.46
C LEU A 247 14.00 5.93 -12.44
N GLU A 248 14.67 5.17 -13.31
CA GLU A 248 15.56 5.72 -14.35
C GLU A 248 14.82 6.67 -15.32
N LEU A 249 13.57 6.40 -15.58
CA LEU A 249 12.72 7.26 -16.41
C LEU A 249 12.15 8.48 -15.65
N GLY A 250 12.43 8.60 -14.34
CA GLY A 250 11.88 9.66 -13.48
C GLY A 250 10.45 9.40 -13.00
N GLY A 251 9.96 8.18 -13.18
CA GLY A 251 8.63 7.78 -12.73
C GLY A 251 8.59 7.40 -11.25
N ARG A 252 7.38 7.12 -10.77
CA ARG A 252 7.11 6.74 -9.37
C ARG A 252 6.50 5.35 -9.30
N PHE A 253 6.98 4.54 -8.35
CA PHE A 253 6.29 3.32 -7.96
C PHE A 253 5.76 3.43 -6.53
N LEU A 254 4.76 2.65 -6.22
CA LEU A 254 4.19 2.48 -4.89
C LEU A 254 4.35 1.01 -4.49
N LEU A 255 4.40 0.74 -3.18
CA LEU A 255 4.42 -0.63 -2.68
C LEU A 255 3.03 -1.11 -2.29
N GLY A 256 2.67 -2.29 -2.78
CA GLY A 256 1.50 -3.06 -2.41
C GLY A 256 1.88 -4.47 -1.99
N THR A 257 1.03 -5.15 -1.25
CA THR A 257 1.25 -6.55 -0.87
C THR A 257 0.38 -7.55 -1.63
N ASP A 258 -0.67 -7.05 -2.29
CA ASP A 258 -1.60 -7.83 -3.10
C ASP A 258 -2.37 -8.87 -2.27
N ASN A 259 -2.40 -10.13 -2.70
CA ASN A 259 -3.23 -11.18 -2.15
C ASN A 259 -2.79 -11.66 -0.76
N VAL A 260 -3.58 -11.36 0.26
CA VAL A 260 -3.30 -11.76 1.66
C VAL A 260 -3.34 -13.28 1.84
N MET A 261 -4.00 -14.01 0.95
CA MET A 261 -3.96 -15.48 0.98
C MET A 261 -2.56 -16.07 0.77
N PHE A 262 -1.62 -15.30 0.20
CA PHE A 262 -0.27 -15.76 -0.12
C PHE A 262 0.81 -15.06 0.71
N VAL A 263 0.65 -13.77 1.00
CA VAL A 263 1.65 -12.99 1.71
C VAL A 263 1.01 -12.12 2.78
N GLN A 264 1.70 -11.92 3.89
CA GLN A 264 1.24 -10.99 4.92
C GLN A 264 1.14 -9.56 4.38
N PRO A 265 0.10 -8.79 4.74
CA PRO A 265 -0.02 -7.38 4.37
C PRO A 265 0.91 -6.48 5.20
N ASP A 266 2.20 -6.80 5.19
CA ASP A 266 3.28 -6.18 5.96
C ASP A 266 4.27 -5.49 5.03
N LEU A 267 4.25 -4.14 5.02
CA LEU A 267 5.14 -3.36 4.18
C LEU A 267 6.60 -3.37 4.65
N MET A 268 6.91 -3.68 5.91
CA MET A 268 8.30 -3.87 6.33
C MET A 268 8.93 -5.07 5.61
N GLN A 269 8.20 -6.18 5.54
CA GLN A 269 8.64 -7.34 4.78
C GLN A 269 8.71 -7.06 3.28
N GLU A 270 7.75 -6.29 2.73
CA GLU A 270 7.75 -5.92 1.32
C GLU A 270 8.95 -5.05 0.95
N MET A 271 9.26 -4.04 1.77
CA MET A 271 10.44 -3.20 1.61
C MET A 271 11.74 -3.99 1.66
N ALA A 272 11.89 -4.89 2.65
CA ALA A 272 13.08 -5.71 2.80
C ALA A 272 13.30 -6.66 1.61
N PHE A 273 12.23 -7.26 1.12
CA PHE A 273 12.25 -8.11 -0.07
C PHE A 273 12.63 -7.30 -1.31
N THR A 274 12.00 -6.14 -1.51
CA THR A 274 12.28 -5.24 -2.64
C THR A 274 13.75 -4.81 -2.66
N ALA A 275 14.28 -4.40 -1.52
CA ALA A 275 15.68 -4.00 -1.40
C ALA A 275 16.65 -5.14 -1.71
N THR A 276 16.32 -6.35 -1.28
CA THR A 276 17.18 -7.54 -1.44
C THR A 276 17.19 -8.04 -2.89
N VAL A 277 16.02 -8.16 -3.50
CA VAL A 277 15.84 -8.77 -4.81
C VAL A 277 16.12 -7.76 -5.94
N TYR A 278 15.50 -6.59 -5.87
CA TYR A 278 15.57 -5.59 -6.95
C TYR A 278 16.71 -4.60 -6.78
N ARG A 279 17.29 -4.50 -5.59
CA ARG A 279 18.39 -3.58 -5.26
C ARG A 279 18.08 -2.12 -5.58
N ALA A 280 16.81 -1.76 -5.53
CA ALA A 280 16.38 -0.37 -5.67
C ALA A 280 16.92 0.47 -4.50
N PRO A 281 17.15 1.78 -4.68
CA PRO A 281 17.65 2.66 -3.62
C PRO A 281 16.71 2.64 -2.41
N PRO A 282 17.22 2.43 -1.18
CA PRO A 282 16.36 2.34 0.01
C PRO A 282 15.46 3.56 0.22
N ILE A 283 15.93 4.75 -0.08
CA ILE A 283 15.14 5.98 0.04
C ILE A 283 13.91 5.95 -0.89
N GLU A 284 14.05 5.42 -2.10
CA GLU A 284 12.94 5.30 -3.06
C GLU A 284 11.96 4.21 -2.64
N ILE A 285 12.44 3.10 -2.07
CA ILE A 285 11.58 2.06 -1.50
C ILE A 285 10.78 2.60 -0.32
N LEU A 286 11.41 3.36 0.57
CA LEU A 286 10.73 3.98 1.70
C LEU A 286 9.69 5.01 1.24
N ARG A 287 10.05 5.83 0.26
CA ARG A 287 9.12 6.78 -0.37
C ARG A 287 7.92 6.06 -0.99
N ALA A 288 8.15 4.94 -1.69
CA ALA A 288 7.10 4.12 -2.28
C ALA A 288 6.15 3.51 -1.23
N ALA A 289 6.65 3.18 -0.05
CA ALA A 289 5.83 2.69 1.07
C ALA A 289 4.98 3.79 1.73
N ILE A 290 5.27 5.08 1.50
CA ILE A 290 4.58 6.23 2.09
C ILE A 290 3.65 6.91 1.09
N ALA A 291 4.11 7.11 -0.13
CA ALA A 291 3.48 7.95 -1.15
C ALA A 291 2.07 7.51 -1.56
N GLY A 292 1.72 6.22 -1.35
CA GLY A 292 0.37 5.71 -1.61
C GLY A 292 -0.74 6.44 -0.86
N ALA A 293 -0.42 7.21 0.19
CA ALA A 293 -1.37 8.06 0.90
C ALA A 293 -2.06 9.11 0.00
N ALA A 294 -1.45 9.48 -1.12
CA ALA A 294 -2.02 10.36 -2.14
C ALA A 294 -3.34 9.79 -2.72
N LEU A 295 -3.49 8.46 -2.81
CA LEU A 295 -4.74 7.81 -3.22
C LEU A 295 -5.91 8.16 -2.27
N ALA A 296 -5.62 8.43 -1.00
CA ALA A 296 -6.58 8.93 -0.02
C ALA A 296 -6.73 10.46 -0.04
N LYS A 297 -6.20 11.15 -1.06
CA LYS A 297 -6.17 12.62 -1.21
C LYS A 297 -5.53 13.32 0.01
N ARG A 298 -4.40 12.78 0.51
CA ARG A 298 -3.67 13.28 1.67
C ARG A 298 -2.16 13.13 1.48
N SER A 299 -1.40 14.01 2.13
CA SER A 299 0.04 13.79 2.31
C SER A 299 0.26 12.61 3.26
N GLY A 300 1.21 11.73 2.92
CA GLY A 300 1.72 10.70 3.82
C GLY A 300 2.89 11.16 4.67
N TYR A 301 3.41 12.35 4.41
CA TYR A 301 4.64 12.88 5.01
C TYR A 301 4.38 13.67 6.29
N LEU A 302 5.44 13.84 7.11
CA LEU A 302 5.37 14.60 8.35
C LEU A 302 5.51 16.08 8.04
N GLU A 303 4.40 16.80 8.18
CA GLU A 303 4.28 18.23 7.87
C GLU A 303 3.30 18.90 8.84
N ILE A 304 3.52 20.17 9.14
CA ILE A 304 2.60 20.96 9.97
C ILE A 304 1.23 21.04 9.28
N GLY A 305 0.16 20.83 10.06
CA GLY A 305 -1.22 20.84 9.59
C GLY A 305 -1.73 19.46 9.13
N GLN A 306 -0.86 18.45 8.99
CA GLN A 306 -1.26 17.10 8.64
C GLN A 306 -1.66 16.29 9.88
N LYS A 307 -2.46 15.22 9.68
CA LYS A 307 -2.71 14.24 10.73
C LYS A 307 -1.40 13.62 11.20
N ALA A 308 -1.25 13.50 12.51
CA ALA A 308 -0.09 12.83 13.12
C ALA A 308 -0.18 11.32 12.88
N ARG A 309 0.41 10.86 11.79
CA ARG A 309 0.50 9.43 11.40
C ARG A 309 1.95 9.06 11.21
N PHE A 310 2.54 8.51 12.26
CA PHE A 310 3.94 8.11 12.27
C PHE A 310 4.16 6.92 13.20
N ILE A 311 5.25 6.24 12.99
CA ILE A 311 5.79 5.22 13.88
C ILE A 311 7.04 5.76 14.57
N VAL A 312 7.25 5.35 15.82
CA VAL A 312 8.45 5.66 16.59
C VAL A 312 9.24 4.37 16.78
N ILE A 313 10.46 4.37 16.27
CA ILE A 313 11.42 3.26 16.34
C ILE A 313 12.45 3.56 17.41
N HIS A 314 12.78 2.55 18.23
CA HIS A 314 13.81 2.66 19.26
C HIS A 314 15.05 1.86 18.86
N PRO A 315 16.04 2.46 18.18
CA PRO A 315 17.19 1.74 17.67
C PRO A 315 18.04 1.07 18.77
N GLY A 316 18.01 1.60 19.98
CA GLY A 316 18.77 1.04 21.13
C GLY A 316 18.33 -0.34 21.59
N LYS A 317 17.18 -0.84 21.13
CA LYS A 317 16.66 -2.16 21.51
C LYS A 317 17.28 -3.31 20.71
N SER A 318 17.88 -3.05 19.57
CA SER A 318 18.42 -4.08 18.70
C SER A 318 19.72 -3.64 18.02
N ASN A 319 20.24 -4.44 17.09
CA ASN A 319 21.46 -4.15 16.34
C ASN A 319 21.33 -2.95 15.37
N ILE A 320 20.12 -2.43 15.16
CA ILE A 320 19.92 -1.24 14.34
C ILE A 320 20.49 0.03 14.96
N SER A 321 20.86 -0.01 16.26
CA SER A 321 21.64 1.04 16.94
C SER A 321 22.98 1.36 16.25
N PHE A 322 23.52 0.44 15.45
CA PHE A 322 24.73 0.63 14.66
C PHE A 322 24.46 1.21 13.25
N SER A 323 23.24 1.65 12.99
CA SER A 323 22.86 2.26 11.71
C SER A 323 23.73 3.46 11.35
N ARG A 324 24.14 3.52 10.08
CA ARG A 324 24.82 4.68 9.48
C ARG A 324 23.98 5.35 8.39
N ASP A 325 22.82 4.77 8.09
CA ASP A 325 21.87 5.21 7.06
C ASP A 325 20.48 4.76 7.52
N ILE A 326 19.70 5.71 8.03
CA ILE A 326 18.40 5.42 8.64
C ILE A 326 17.41 4.86 7.61
N PRO A 327 17.22 5.48 6.43
CA PRO A 327 16.35 4.91 5.40
C PRO A 327 16.73 3.46 5.02
N SER A 328 18.02 3.19 4.82
CA SER A 328 18.51 1.85 4.51
C SER A 328 18.23 0.84 5.63
N THR A 329 18.36 1.27 6.87
CA THR A 329 18.10 0.42 8.03
C THR A 329 16.62 0.14 8.20
N ILE A 330 15.76 1.15 8.05
CA ILE A 330 14.30 0.98 8.09
C ILE A 330 13.86 -0.04 7.04
N VAL A 331 14.27 0.16 5.80
CA VAL A 331 13.87 -0.69 4.68
C VAL A 331 14.33 -2.13 4.82
N LYS A 332 15.52 -2.38 5.38
CA LYS A 332 16.16 -3.71 5.34
C LYS A 332 16.09 -4.48 6.65
N ARG A 333 15.88 -3.82 7.79
CA ARG A 333 16.18 -4.42 9.10
C ARG A 333 15.12 -4.20 10.16
N VAL A 334 14.35 -3.11 10.08
CA VAL A 334 13.31 -2.81 11.08
C VAL A 334 12.17 -3.79 10.97
N ASP A 335 11.73 -4.29 12.10
CA ASP A 335 10.52 -5.10 12.23
C ASP A 335 9.58 -4.53 13.31
N SER A 336 8.45 -5.18 13.54
CA SER A 336 7.44 -4.72 14.49
C SER A 336 7.92 -4.68 15.94
N SER A 337 9.01 -5.39 16.29
CA SER A 337 9.58 -5.39 17.65
C SER A 337 10.40 -4.14 17.94
N ASP A 338 10.91 -3.47 16.92
CA ASP A 338 11.65 -2.21 17.04
C ASP A 338 10.71 -1.00 17.20
N VAL A 339 9.42 -1.17 16.84
CA VAL A 339 8.39 -0.12 16.99
C VAL A 339 7.99 -0.02 18.47
N CYS A 340 8.32 1.11 19.10
CA CYS A 340 8.02 1.31 20.52
C CYS A 340 6.73 2.09 20.76
N GLN A 341 6.31 2.87 19.78
CA GLN A 341 5.07 3.63 19.83
C GLN A 341 4.49 3.73 18.42
N ASN A 342 3.31 3.19 18.26
CA ASN A 342 2.54 3.38 17.05
C ASN A 342 1.46 4.42 17.37
N VAL A 343 1.62 5.64 16.88
CA VAL A 343 0.66 6.74 17.11
C VAL A 343 -0.72 6.41 16.53
N LEU A 344 -0.79 5.40 15.66
CA LEU A 344 -2.03 4.87 15.11
C LEU A 344 -2.91 4.13 16.16
N THR A 345 -2.35 3.81 17.34
CA THR A 345 -3.03 3.02 18.40
C THR A 345 -3.25 3.77 19.72
N LEU A 346 -2.90 5.07 19.77
CA LEU A 346 -2.97 5.90 20.98
C LEU A 346 -4.32 6.61 21.21
N GLN A 347 -5.42 6.07 20.67
CA GLN A 347 -6.77 6.58 20.96
C GLN A 347 -7.52 5.72 21.95
#